data_4dbce654c7b84ab24835c35dd5a67976
#
_entry.id   4dbce654c7b84ab24835c35dd5a67976
#
_cell.length_a   1.000
_cell.length_b   1.000
_cell.length_c   1.000
_cell.angle_alpha   90.00
_cell.angle_beta   90.00
_cell.angle_gamma   90.00
#
_symmetry.space_group_name_H-M   'P 1'
#
loop_
_entity.id
_entity.type
_entity.pdbx_description
1 polymer ?
#
loop_
_entity_poly.entity_id
_entity_poly.type
_entity_poly.pdbx_seq_one_letter_code
_entity_poly.pdbx_strand_id
1 'polypeptide(L)'
;GNAEFRKKLLSYYKAKADAKEQDYSGDTLWEENGRISYRMQNGKTLTLSYMDRYSYPELECYLCLETVAYIFDREEGANAFLHGISKLAFPAADVKLVRCFPQLKSKIYLDEGKLCLVYIRKPYFYPAEVFAPFASEHLAWVISRMENICCALEYSGLEHGNMTAASLFINPMTHEGMLFGDWRAVKKKESKRDLRDLRETAKSVAKDVHHPRELEKFLQSEPAADAYADFAGWDRVIESGFGGHHFTKMD
;
A
#
# COMPACT_ATOMS: atom_id res chain seq x y z
N GLY A 1 9.49 6.79 -20.77
CA GLY A 1 9.06 6.41 -19.43
C GLY A 1 7.89 5.41 -19.36
N ASN A 2 6.85 5.58 -20.20
CA ASN A 2 5.66 4.69 -20.12
C ASN A 2 5.90 3.25 -20.59
N ALA A 3 6.84 3.01 -21.49
CA ALA A 3 7.09 1.69 -22.05
C ALA A 3 7.75 0.74 -21.03
N GLU A 4 8.76 1.18 -20.31
CA GLU A 4 9.41 0.39 -19.26
C GLU A 4 8.47 0.11 -18.08
N PHE A 5 7.70 1.11 -17.69
CA PHE A 5 6.66 0.98 -16.66
C PHE A 5 5.65 -0.12 -17.03
N ARG A 6 5.09 -0.07 -18.24
CA ARG A 6 4.17 -1.10 -18.74
C ARG A 6 4.80 -2.49 -18.78
N LYS A 7 6.06 -2.56 -19.21
CA LYS A 7 6.80 -3.81 -19.29
C LYS A 7 6.96 -4.45 -17.91
N LYS A 8 7.34 -3.69 -16.89
CA LYS A 8 7.45 -4.17 -15.51
C LYS A 8 6.11 -4.67 -14.97
N LEU A 9 5.04 -3.91 -15.18
CA LEU A 9 3.70 -4.31 -14.78
C LEU A 9 3.28 -5.63 -15.43
N LEU A 10 3.41 -5.72 -16.75
CA LEU A 10 3.01 -6.91 -17.50
C LEU A 10 3.82 -8.13 -17.06
N SER A 11 5.13 -7.97 -16.87
CA SER A 11 6.01 -9.07 -16.41
C SER A 11 5.62 -9.56 -15.03
N TYR A 12 5.35 -8.64 -14.10
CA TYR A 12 4.97 -8.98 -12.73
C TYR A 12 3.66 -9.75 -12.68
N TYR A 13 2.60 -9.24 -13.32
CA TYR A 13 1.29 -9.88 -13.28
C TYR A 13 1.21 -11.15 -14.12
N LYS A 14 1.96 -11.23 -15.20
CA LYS A 14 2.10 -12.48 -15.97
C LYS A 14 2.77 -13.57 -15.12
N ALA A 15 3.84 -13.26 -14.42
CA ALA A 15 4.51 -14.22 -13.54
C ALA A 15 3.59 -14.71 -12.41
N LYS A 16 2.75 -13.83 -11.85
CA LYS A 16 1.75 -14.22 -10.84
C LYS A 16 0.63 -15.10 -11.42
N ALA A 17 0.17 -14.80 -12.62
CA ALA A 17 -0.83 -15.63 -13.30
C ALA A 17 -0.28 -17.03 -13.57
N ASP A 18 0.92 -17.13 -14.12
CA ASP A 18 1.61 -18.40 -14.39
C ASP A 18 1.81 -19.22 -13.10
N ALA A 19 2.20 -18.57 -12.00
CA ALA A 19 2.35 -19.20 -10.70
C ALA A 19 1.02 -19.72 -10.13
N LYS A 20 -0.09 -19.01 -10.36
CA LYS A 20 -1.44 -19.45 -9.98
C LYS A 20 -1.87 -20.68 -10.78
N GLU A 21 -1.61 -20.71 -12.07
CA GLU A 21 -1.92 -21.87 -12.91
C GLU A 21 -1.19 -23.13 -12.48
N GLN A 22 0.00 -23.00 -11.91
CA GLN A 22 0.76 -24.13 -11.38
C GLN A 22 0.20 -24.66 -10.05
N ASP A 23 -0.39 -23.79 -9.24
CA ASP A 23 -0.98 -24.12 -7.93
C ASP A 23 -2.47 -24.46 -7.99
N TYR A 24 -3.05 -24.55 -9.18
CA TYR A 24 -4.49 -24.69 -9.37
C TYR A 24 -4.98 -26.10 -9.01
N SER A 25 -5.53 -26.25 -7.82
CA SER A 25 -6.10 -27.51 -7.32
C SER A 25 -7.57 -27.74 -7.65
N GLY A 26 -8.13 -27.02 -8.59
CA GLY A 26 -9.47 -27.29 -9.17
C GLY A 26 -10.69 -26.95 -8.32
N ASP A 27 -10.53 -26.46 -7.10
CA ASP A 27 -11.64 -26.21 -6.17
C ASP A 27 -12.24 -24.79 -6.22
N THR A 28 -11.75 -23.94 -7.08
CA THR A 28 -12.23 -22.56 -7.19
C THR A 28 -12.86 -22.27 -8.54
N LEU A 29 -14.07 -22.80 -8.73
CA LEU A 29 -14.92 -22.54 -9.92
C LEU A 29 -15.14 -21.04 -10.21
N TRP A 30 -14.80 -20.15 -9.27
CA TRP A 30 -15.10 -18.73 -9.32
C TRP A 30 -13.88 -17.84 -9.57
N GLU A 31 -12.67 -18.38 -9.54
CA GLU A 31 -11.43 -17.64 -9.72
C GLU A 31 -10.79 -17.78 -11.11
N GLU A 32 -11.51 -18.32 -12.07
CA GLU A 32 -11.00 -18.43 -13.43
C GLU A 32 -10.57 -17.08 -13.98
N ASN A 33 -9.34 -17.00 -14.48
CA ASN A 33 -8.77 -15.81 -15.11
C ASN A 33 -8.78 -14.54 -14.24
N GLY A 34 -8.59 -14.66 -12.92
CA GLY A 34 -8.59 -13.52 -12.03
C GLY A 34 -9.97 -12.88 -11.86
N ARG A 35 -11.01 -13.70 -11.84
CA ARG A 35 -12.38 -13.30 -11.50
C ARG A 35 -12.88 -14.04 -10.29
N ILE A 36 -13.66 -13.33 -9.47
CA ILE A 36 -14.42 -13.93 -8.37
C ILE A 36 -15.80 -13.28 -8.31
N SER A 37 -16.81 -14.08 -7.97
CA SER A 37 -18.18 -13.61 -7.87
C SER A 37 -18.75 -13.88 -6.48
N TYR A 38 -19.52 -12.91 -5.99
CA TYR A 38 -20.23 -12.99 -4.73
C TYR A 38 -21.70 -12.66 -4.94
N ARG A 39 -22.57 -13.39 -4.27
CA ARG A 39 -23.99 -13.08 -4.28
C ARG A 39 -24.27 -11.92 -3.33
N MET A 40 -24.96 -10.91 -3.84
CA MET A 40 -25.41 -9.77 -3.05
C MET A 40 -26.72 -10.07 -2.34
N GLN A 41 -27.00 -9.38 -1.24
CA GLN A 41 -28.24 -9.53 -0.49
C GLN A 41 -29.50 -9.24 -1.33
N ASN A 42 -29.37 -8.37 -2.34
CA ASN A 42 -30.49 -8.07 -3.27
C ASN A 42 -30.69 -9.11 -4.37
N GLY A 43 -30.00 -10.24 -4.31
CA GLY A 43 -30.08 -11.32 -5.29
C GLY A 43 -29.22 -11.12 -6.55
N LYS A 44 -28.61 -9.96 -6.74
CA LYS A 44 -27.66 -9.70 -7.84
C LYS A 44 -26.30 -10.34 -7.54
N THR A 45 -25.47 -10.42 -8.55
CA THR A 45 -24.10 -10.94 -8.45
C THR A 45 -23.10 -9.80 -8.56
N LEU A 46 -22.17 -9.72 -7.59
CA LEU A 46 -20.99 -8.88 -7.67
C LEU A 46 -19.86 -9.71 -8.27
N THR A 47 -19.32 -9.28 -9.39
CA THR A 47 -18.17 -9.93 -10.01
C THR A 47 -16.97 -8.98 -9.97
N LEU A 48 -15.86 -9.45 -9.38
CA LEU A 48 -14.60 -8.74 -9.35
C LEU A 48 -13.63 -9.36 -10.35
N SER A 49 -13.16 -8.56 -11.29
CA SER A 49 -12.02 -8.91 -12.14
C SER A 49 -10.79 -8.29 -11.51
N TYR A 50 -9.81 -9.11 -11.13
CA TYR A 50 -8.65 -8.63 -10.36
C TYR A 50 -7.32 -9.04 -10.99
N MET A 51 -6.30 -8.23 -10.73
CA MET A 51 -4.91 -8.48 -11.13
C MET A 51 -4.12 -9.17 -10.03
N ASP A 52 -4.51 -8.95 -8.79
CA ASP A 52 -3.82 -9.45 -7.61
C ASP A 52 -4.77 -9.62 -6.44
N ARG A 53 -4.38 -10.45 -5.49
CA ARG A 53 -5.17 -10.78 -4.30
C ARG A 53 -4.25 -10.87 -3.08
N TYR A 54 -4.67 -10.26 -1.99
CA TYR A 54 -3.98 -10.29 -0.71
C TYR A 54 -4.92 -10.84 0.35
N SER A 55 -4.44 -11.83 1.12
CA SER A 55 -5.23 -12.48 2.17
C SER A 55 -4.81 -12.01 3.54
N TYR A 56 -5.78 -11.64 4.35
CA TYR A 56 -5.65 -11.33 5.77
C TYR A 56 -6.63 -12.22 6.55
N PRO A 57 -6.49 -12.40 7.86
CA PRO A 57 -7.47 -13.18 8.62
C PRO A 57 -8.89 -12.65 8.42
N GLU A 58 -9.79 -13.50 7.92
CA GLU A 58 -11.20 -13.18 7.65
C GLU A 58 -11.43 -11.99 6.69
N LEU A 59 -10.45 -11.71 5.82
CA LEU A 59 -10.48 -10.60 4.88
C LEU A 59 -9.69 -10.93 3.63
N GLU A 60 -10.29 -10.71 2.46
CA GLU A 60 -9.61 -10.77 1.17
C GLU A 60 -9.58 -9.39 0.52
N CYS A 61 -8.42 -9.01 0.00
CA CYS A 61 -8.22 -7.75 -0.70
C CYS A 61 -7.92 -8.03 -2.16
N TYR A 62 -8.73 -7.47 -3.06
CA TYR A 62 -8.59 -7.65 -4.50
C TYR A 62 -8.15 -6.36 -5.17
N LEU A 63 -7.04 -6.41 -5.90
CA LEU A 63 -6.57 -5.29 -6.73
C LEU A 63 -7.25 -5.37 -8.09
N CYS A 64 -8.22 -4.49 -8.32
CA CYS A 64 -8.96 -4.39 -9.57
C CYS A 64 -8.43 -3.24 -10.44
N LEU A 65 -8.99 -3.07 -11.65
CA LEU A 65 -8.48 -2.09 -12.62
C LEU A 65 -8.51 -0.64 -12.12
N GLU A 66 -9.62 -0.24 -11.50
CA GLU A 66 -9.82 1.13 -11.01
C GLU A 66 -10.15 1.20 -9.52
N THR A 67 -10.13 0.05 -8.85
CA THR A 67 -10.56 -0.08 -7.46
C THR A 67 -9.68 -1.07 -6.70
N VAL A 68 -9.76 -0.96 -5.38
CA VAL A 68 -9.30 -1.98 -4.45
C VAL A 68 -10.53 -2.45 -3.67
N ALA A 69 -10.88 -3.71 -3.79
CA ALA A 69 -12.06 -4.29 -3.17
C ALA A 69 -11.68 -5.18 -1.99
N TYR A 70 -12.28 -4.92 -0.85
CA TYR A 70 -12.09 -5.70 0.37
C TYR A 70 -13.35 -6.53 0.65
N ILE A 71 -13.19 -7.84 0.77
CA ILE A 71 -14.26 -8.76 1.13
C ILE A 71 -14.06 -9.23 2.56
N PHE A 72 -14.96 -8.82 3.43
CA PHE A 72 -14.97 -9.21 4.84
C PHE A 72 -15.89 -10.39 5.06
N ASP A 73 -15.43 -11.38 5.82
CA ASP A 73 -16.25 -12.54 6.19
C ASP A 73 -17.44 -12.14 7.06
N ARG A 74 -17.28 -11.04 7.81
CA ARG A 74 -18.31 -10.52 8.73
C ARG A 74 -18.37 -9.00 8.70
N GLU A 75 -19.55 -8.46 8.96
CA GLU A 75 -19.82 -7.03 9.00
C GLU A 75 -18.94 -6.29 10.04
N GLU A 76 -18.68 -6.94 11.18
CA GLU A 76 -17.83 -6.38 12.25
C GLU A 76 -16.43 -6.03 11.74
N GLY A 77 -15.86 -6.87 10.88
CA GLY A 77 -14.56 -6.61 10.26
C GLY A 77 -14.57 -5.36 9.38
N ALA A 78 -15.63 -5.21 8.58
CA ALA A 78 -15.81 -4.03 7.74
C ALA A 78 -15.99 -2.77 8.58
N ASN A 79 -16.76 -2.83 9.64
CA ASN A 79 -16.97 -1.71 10.56
C ASN A 79 -15.67 -1.31 11.27
N ALA A 80 -14.85 -2.28 11.69
CA ALA A 80 -13.54 -2.02 12.30
C ALA A 80 -12.60 -1.34 11.29
N PHE A 81 -12.61 -1.77 10.04
CA PHE A 81 -11.82 -1.19 8.96
C PHE A 81 -12.21 0.27 8.68
N LEU A 82 -13.50 0.53 8.51
CA LEU A 82 -14.05 1.87 8.32
C LEU A 82 -13.75 2.78 9.51
N HIS A 83 -13.89 2.26 10.72
CA HIS A 83 -13.59 3.00 11.95
C HIS A 83 -12.10 3.36 12.03
N GLY A 84 -11.21 2.45 11.66
CA GLY A 84 -9.77 2.71 11.61
C GLY A 84 -9.43 3.91 10.71
N ILE A 85 -9.98 3.94 9.50
CA ILE A 85 -9.77 5.05 8.56
C ILE A 85 -10.40 6.35 9.08
N SER A 86 -11.56 6.28 9.72
CA SER A 86 -12.28 7.45 10.22
C SER A 86 -11.54 8.23 11.31
N LYS A 87 -10.56 7.60 11.95
CA LYS A 87 -9.72 8.25 12.98
C LYS A 87 -8.67 9.20 12.42
N LEU A 88 -8.42 9.15 11.11
CA LEU A 88 -7.46 10.04 10.47
C LEU A 88 -7.92 11.50 10.56
N ALA A 89 -6.99 12.36 10.94
CA ALA A 89 -7.14 13.81 10.94
C ALA A 89 -6.00 14.42 10.12
N PHE A 90 -6.25 15.58 9.52
CA PHE A 90 -5.27 16.25 8.67
C PHE A 90 -5.17 17.72 9.05
N PRO A 91 -3.92 18.30 9.09
CA PRO A 91 -3.76 19.73 9.25
C PRO A 91 -4.47 20.46 8.09
N ALA A 92 -5.12 21.58 8.38
CA ALA A 92 -5.82 22.37 7.39
C ALA A 92 -4.92 22.86 6.24
N ALA A 93 -3.62 23.02 6.50
CA ALA A 93 -2.62 23.40 5.51
C ALA A 93 -2.16 22.25 4.60
N ASP A 94 -2.45 21.00 4.95
CA ASP A 94 -1.90 19.79 4.30
C ASP A 94 -2.98 18.89 3.69
N VAL A 95 -3.91 19.51 2.96
CA VAL A 95 -4.96 18.77 2.22
C VAL A 95 -4.42 17.72 1.25
N LYS A 96 -3.15 17.82 0.86
CA LYS A 96 -2.49 16.83 -0.02
C LYS A 96 -2.32 15.47 0.66
N LEU A 97 -2.19 15.44 1.98
CA LEU A 97 -2.02 14.18 2.73
C LEU A 97 -3.26 13.28 2.68
N VAL A 98 -4.45 13.85 2.48
CA VAL A 98 -5.69 13.08 2.30
C VAL A 98 -5.56 12.09 1.15
N ARG A 99 -4.82 12.47 0.10
CA ARG A 99 -4.60 11.64 -1.10
C ARG A 99 -3.74 10.39 -0.84
N CYS A 100 -3.06 10.34 0.31
CA CYS A 100 -2.24 9.19 0.71
C CYS A 100 -3.06 8.06 1.34
N PHE A 101 -4.37 8.22 1.48
CA PHE A 101 -5.22 7.29 2.20
C PHE A 101 -6.43 6.84 1.39
N PRO A 102 -6.99 5.64 1.71
CA PRO A 102 -8.09 5.07 0.94
C PRO A 102 -9.34 5.95 0.95
N GLN A 103 -9.99 6.08 -0.22
CA GLN A 103 -11.25 6.79 -0.39
C GLN A 103 -12.34 5.80 -0.78
N LEU A 104 -13.36 5.67 0.07
CA LEU A 104 -14.46 4.73 -0.14
C LEU A 104 -15.31 5.15 -1.34
N LYS A 105 -15.56 4.19 -2.24
CA LYS A 105 -16.46 4.33 -3.38
C LYS A 105 -17.82 3.69 -3.10
N SER A 106 -17.83 2.47 -2.54
CA SER A 106 -19.06 1.70 -2.33
C SER A 106 -18.95 0.78 -1.13
N LYS A 107 -20.09 0.56 -0.47
CA LYS A 107 -20.29 -0.45 0.56
C LYS A 107 -21.39 -1.39 0.05
N ILE A 108 -21.09 -2.66 -0.11
CA ILE A 108 -21.97 -3.64 -0.72
C ILE A 108 -22.21 -4.80 0.26
N TYR A 109 -23.46 -5.04 0.60
CA TYR A 109 -23.86 -6.15 1.45
C TYR A 109 -23.97 -7.43 0.61
N LEU A 110 -23.28 -8.47 1.06
CA LEU A 110 -23.25 -9.78 0.41
C LEU A 110 -24.05 -10.81 1.22
N ASP A 111 -24.32 -11.97 0.61
CA ASP A 111 -24.92 -13.07 1.30
C ASP A 111 -24.03 -13.64 2.40
N GLU A 112 -24.61 -14.39 3.32
CA GLU A 112 -23.92 -15.08 4.41
C GLU A 112 -23.21 -14.15 5.39
N GLY A 113 -23.71 -12.92 5.55
CA GLY A 113 -23.14 -11.92 6.45
C GLY A 113 -21.84 -11.30 5.99
N LYS A 114 -21.42 -11.56 4.75
CA LYS A 114 -20.24 -10.94 4.16
C LYS A 114 -20.52 -9.51 3.71
N LEU A 115 -19.46 -8.72 3.61
CA LEU A 115 -19.55 -7.33 3.17
C LEU A 115 -18.35 -6.96 2.31
N CYS A 116 -18.61 -6.19 1.24
CA CYS A 116 -17.57 -5.65 0.37
C CYS A 116 -17.44 -4.15 0.56
N LEU A 117 -16.22 -3.68 0.79
CA LEU A 117 -15.85 -2.28 0.70
C LEU A 117 -15.02 -2.06 -0.56
N VAL A 118 -15.45 -1.11 -1.39
CA VAL A 118 -14.75 -0.77 -2.64
C VAL A 118 -14.11 0.60 -2.48
N TYR A 119 -12.79 0.65 -2.65
CA TYR A 119 -12.01 1.87 -2.58
C TYR A 119 -11.51 2.29 -3.96
N ILE A 120 -11.32 3.59 -4.17
CA ILE A 120 -10.80 4.13 -5.42
C ILE A 120 -9.30 3.83 -5.52
N ARG A 121 -8.88 3.25 -6.64
CA ARG A 121 -7.46 3.17 -7.01
C ARG A 121 -7.23 4.14 -8.16
N LYS A 122 -6.44 5.17 -7.91
CA LYS A 122 -6.08 6.13 -8.95
C LYS A 122 -5.23 5.46 -10.04
N PRO A 123 -5.28 5.94 -11.28
CA PRO A 123 -4.47 5.40 -12.36
C PRO A 123 -2.98 5.38 -12.00
N TYR A 124 -2.29 4.31 -12.42
CA TYR A 124 -0.85 4.08 -12.24
C TYR A 124 -0.38 3.85 -10.80
N PHE A 125 -1.30 3.73 -9.83
CA PHE A 125 -0.95 3.33 -8.47
C PHE A 125 -0.99 1.81 -8.33
N TYR A 126 0.15 1.23 -7.97
CA TYR A 126 0.31 -0.22 -7.75
C TYR A 126 1.17 -0.47 -6.51
N PRO A 127 1.06 -1.63 -5.89
CA PRO A 127 1.92 -1.99 -4.76
C PRO A 127 3.41 -1.79 -5.07
N ALA A 128 4.16 -1.28 -4.12
CA ALA A 128 5.59 -1.00 -4.31
C ALA A 128 6.38 -2.23 -4.76
N GLU A 129 5.99 -3.42 -4.31
CA GLU A 129 6.65 -4.69 -4.69
C GLU A 129 6.62 -4.96 -6.19
N VAL A 130 5.65 -4.39 -6.93
CA VAL A 130 5.54 -4.55 -8.39
C VAL A 130 6.74 -3.95 -9.12
N PHE A 131 7.29 -2.86 -8.57
CA PHE A 131 8.37 -2.10 -9.18
C PHE A 131 9.75 -2.44 -8.59
N ALA A 132 9.77 -3.24 -7.53
CA ALA A 132 11.02 -3.66 -6.89
C ALA A 132 11.85 -4.55 -7.85
N PRO A 133 13.19 -4.58 -7.68
CA PRO A 133 13.96 -3.82 -6.70
C PRO A 133 14.24 -2.38 -7.14
N PHE A 134 14.42 -1.49 -6.15
CA PHE A 134 14.68 -0.06 -6.39
C PHE A 134 16.16 0.28 -6.28
N ALA A 135 16.67 1.01 -7.27
CA ALA A 135 17.94 1.72 -7.14
C ALA A 135 17.82 2.85 -6.11
N SER A 136 18.96 3.36 -5.65
CA SER A 136 19.01 4.30 -4.51
C SER A 136 18.11 5.53 -4.67
N GLU A 137 18.08 6.13 -5.86
CA GLU A 137 17.29 7.35 -6.13
C GLU A 137 15.77 7.08 -5.99
N HIS A 138 15.31 5.95 -6.49
CA HIS A 138 13.91 5.57 -6.41
C HIS A 138 13.55 5.11 -4.99
N LEU A 139 14.44 4.38 -4.34
CA LEU A 139 14.26 4.01 -2.94
C LEU A 139 14.12 5.26 -2.06
N ALA A 140 14.89 6.30 -2.35
CA ALA A 140 14.84 7.55 -1.59
C ALA A 140 13.47 8.22 -1.65
N TRP A 141 12.86 8.37 -2.82
CA TRP A 141 11.54 9.00 -2.88
C TRP A 141 10.44 8.10 -2.30
N VAL A 142 10.58 6.78 -2.41
CA VAL A 142 9.65 5.83 -1.76
C VAL A 142 9.70 6.01 -0.24
N ILE A 143 10.89 6.11 0.34
CA ILE A 143 11.07 6.41 1.77
C ILE A 143 10.41 7.75 2.13
N SER A 144 10.63 8.78 1.33
CA SER A 144 10.00 10.10 1.54
C SER A 144 8.48 10.01 1.60
N ARG A 145 7.87 9.22 0.74
CA ARG A 145 6.40 9.02 0.78
C ARG A 145 5.95 8.26 2.01
N MET A 146 6.68 7.25 2.43
CA MET A 146 6.38 6.54 3.68
C MET A 146 6.51 7.45 4.90
N GLU A 147 7.52 8.32 4.93
CA GLU A 147 7.69 9.33 5.99
C GLU A 147 6.49 10.30 6.04
N ASN A 148 6.00 10.76 4.88
CA ASN A 148 4.80 11.60 4.82
C ASN A 148 3.59 10.89 5.42
N ILE A 149 3.37 9.63 5.08
CA ILE A 149 2.29 8.80 5.61
C ILE A 149 2.43 8.65 7.14
N CYS A 150 3.64 8.36 7.62
CA CYS A 150 3.92 8.27 9.06
C CYS A 150 3.65 9.60 9.78
N CYS A 151 3.97 10.73 9.18
CA CYS A 151 3.64 12.04 9.75
C CYS A 151 2.13 12.27 9.86
N ALA A 152 1.36 11.85 8.88
CA ALA A 152 -0.09 11.95 8.93
C ALA A 152 -0.69 11.05 10.02
N LEU A 153 -0.15 9.83 10.19
CA LEU A 153 -0.53 8.93 11.28
C LEU A 153 -0.16 9.52 12.64
N GLU A 154 1.03 10.10 12.74
CA GLU A 154 1.51 10.78 13.98
C GLU A 154 0.59 11.94 14.36
N TYR A 155 0.24 12.78 13.39
CA TYR A 155 -0.69 13.90 13.60
C TYR A 155 -2.06 13.42 14.11
N SER A 156 -2.51 12.28 13.63
CA SER A 156 -3.76 11.65 14.06
C SER A 156 -3.64 10.90 15.38
N GLY A 157 -2.43 10.75 15.92
CA GLY A 157 -2.17 9.96 17.12
C GLY A 157 -2.35 8.46 16.92
N LEU A 158 -2.14 7.96 15.70
CA LEU A 158 -2.43 6.57 15.30
C LEU A 158 -1.18 5.79 14.91
N GLU A 159 -1.25 4.48 15.08
CA GLU A 159 -0.36 3.53 14.42
C GLU A 159 -1.16 2.56 13.54
N HIS A 160 -0.66 2.32 12.34
CA HIS A 160 -1.30 1.47 11.34
C HIS A 160 -0.92 -0.01 11.53
N GLY A 161 0.36 -0.30 11.59
CA GLY A 161 0.90 -1.63 11.84
C GLY A 161 0.89 -2.58 10.65
N ASN A 162 0.59 -2.09 9.45
CA ASN A 162 0.61 -2.91 8.22
C ASN A 162 1.21 -2.14 7.03
N MET A 163 2.29 -1.40 7.25
CA MET A 163 3.04 -0.75 6.17
C MET A 163 4.03 -1.74 5.57
N THR A 164 3.69 -2.31 4.44
CA THR A 164 4.47 -3.33 3.72
C THR A 164 4.62 -2.94 2.25
N ALA A 165 5.47 -3.65 1.51
CA ALA A 165 5.60 -3.45 0.07
C ALA A 165 4.32 -3.80 -0.72
N ALA A 166 3.46 -4.63 -0.15
CA ALA A 166 2.17 -4.99 -0.73
C ALA A 166 1.06 -3.98 -0.40
N SER A 167 1.14 -3.31 0.74
CA SER A 167 0.12 -2.34 1.21
C SER A 167 0.40 -0.91 0.79
N LEU A 168 1.67 -0.56 0.58
CA LEU A 168 2.08 0.75 0.07
C LEU A 168 1.93 0.76 -1.46
N PHE A 169 0.97 1.53 -1.97
CA PHE A 169 0.79 1.74 -3.40
C PHE A 169 1.53 3.01 -3.80
N ILE A 170 2.24 2.95 -4.90
CA ILE A 170 3.01 4.10 -5.42
C ILE A 170 2.70 4.36 -6.89
N ASN A 171 2.84 5.62 -7.28
CA ASN A 171 2.84 6.04 -8.67
C ASN A 171 4.26 6.49 -9.03
N PRO A 172 5.03 5.67 -9.78
CA PRO A 172 6.41 6.01 -10.10
C PRO A 172 6.56 7.20 -11.06
N MET A 173 5.47 7.60 -11.72
CA MET A 173 5.49 8.75 -12.64
C MET A 173 5.36 10.08 -11.92
N THR A 174 4.64 10.11 -10.80
CA THR A 174 4.37 11.31 -10.00
C THR A 174 5.08 11.31 -8.65
N HIS A 175 5.68 10.19 -8.27
CA HIS A 175 6.29 9.95 -6.94
C HIS A 175 5.29 10.06 -5.78
N GLU A 176 4.01 9.80 -6.04
CA GLU A 176 2.98 9.78 -5.01
C GLU A 176 2.90 8.41 -4.34
N GLY A 177 2.42 8.37 -3.10
CA GLY A 177 2.18 7.14 -2.35
C GLY A 177 0.80 7.13 -1.72
N MET A 178 0.25 5.93 -1.55
CA MET A 178 -1.01 5.66 -0.84
C MET A 178 -0.85 4.44 0.05
N LEU A 179 -1.42 4.46 1.24
CA LEU A 179 -1.40 3.32 2.13
C LEU A 179 -2.77 2.61 2.12
N PHE A 180 -2.81 1.44 1.51
CA PHE A 180 -3.91 0.49 1.60
C PHE A 180 -3.67 -0.48 2.78
N GLY A 181 -3.62 -1.76 2.56
CA GLY A 181 -3.40 -2.75 3.61
C GLY A 181 -4.62 -2.97 4.50
N ASP A 182 -4.42 -3.50 5.68
CA ASP A 182 -5.47 -3.82 6.64
C ASP A 182 -5.64 -2.71 7.68
N TRP A 183 -6.72 -1.97 7.60
CA TRP A 183 -7.03 -0.87 8.52
C TRP A 183 -7.80 -1.29 9.78
N ARG A 184 -8.12 -2.58 9.95
CA ARG A 184 -8.86 -3.07 11.13
C ARG A 184 -8.08 -2.91 12.43
N ALA A 185 -6.77 -3.04 12.38
CA ALA A 185 -5.89 -3.01 13.54
C ALA A 185 -5.33 -1.63 13.87
N VAL A 186 -5.73 -0.60 13.16
CA VAL A 186 -5.34 0.78 13.45
C VAL A 186 -5.78 1.15 14.85
N LYS A 187 -4.84 1.64 15.65
CA LYS A 187 -5.06 1.96 17.05
C LYS A 187 -4.32 3.24 17.44
N LYS A 188 -4.58 3.71 18.68
CA LYS A 188 -3.80 4.78 19.28
C LYS A 188 -2.32 4.44 19.25
N LYS A 189 -1.50 5.39 18.84
CA LYS A 189 -0.04 5.22 18.78
C LYS A 189 0.54 4.97 20.18
N GLU A 190 1.20 3.84 20.33
CA GLU A 190 1.87 3.40 21.54
C GLU A 190 3.32 3.03 21.31
N SER A 191 3.74 2.94 20.04
CA SER A 191 5.05 2.45 19.65
C SER A 191 5.59 3.17 18.40
N LYS A 192 6.81 2.82 18.01
CA LYS A 192 7.46 3.28 16.78
C LYS A 192 7.29 2.25 15.64
N ARG A 193 6.26 1.43 15.70
CA ARG A 193 6.08 0.30 14.79
C ARG A 193 6.06 0.72 13.32
N ASP A 194 5.32 1.76 12.98
CA ASP A 194 5.22 2.20 11.58
C ASP A 194 6.56 2.71 11.04
N LEU A 195 7.35 3.39 11.86
CA LEU A 195 8.69 3.85 11.47
C LEU A 195 9.68 2.67 11.33
N ARG A 196 9.51 1.61 12.12
CA ARG A 196 10.29 0.37 11.96
C ARG A 196 9.85 -0.37 10.70
N ASP A 197 8.54 -0.48 10.45
CA ASP A 197 7.99 -1.10 9.25
C ASP A 197 8.43 -0.34 7.98
N LEU A 198 8.53 0.97 8.04
CA LEU A 198 9.08 1.80 6.97
C LEU A 198 10.50 1.33 6.59
N ARG A 199 11.38 1.13 7.56
CA ARG A 199 12.75 0.67 7.31
C ARG A 199 12.79 -0.75 6.77
N GLU A 200 12.00 -1.66 7.34
CA GLU A 200 11.90 -3.04 6.86
C GLU A 200 11.34 -3.12 5.44
N THR A 201 10.32 -2.33 5.13
CA THR A 201 9.76 -2.23 3.78
C THR A 201 10.79 -1.69 2.79
N ALA A 202 11.50 -0.62 3.14
CA ALA A 202 12.54 -0.05 2.31
C ALA A 202 13.66 -1.07 2.02
N LYS A 203 14.11 -1.80 3.05
CA LYS A 203 15.11 -2.87 2.87
C LYS A 203 14.59 -3.99 1.96
N SER A 204 13.34 -4.37 2.10
CA SER A 204 12.75 -5.46 1.30
C SER A 204 12.65 -5.17 -0.19
N VAL A 205 12.54 -3.89 -0.57
CA VAL A 205 12.41 -3.46 -1.97
C VAL A 205 13.70 -2.86 -2.55
N ALA A 206 14.74 -2.73 -1.74
CA ALA A 206 16.03 -2.19 -2.19
C ALA A 206 16.73 -3.13 -3.15
N LYS A 207 17.28 -2.57 -4.23
CA LYS A 207 18.14 -3.31 -5.14
C LYS A 207 19.44 -3.70 -4.39
N ASP A 208 19.94 -4.91 -4.66
CA ASP A 208 21.19 -5.40 -4.11
C ASP A 208 22.37 -4.74 -4.85
N VAL A 209 22.61 -3.49 -4.53
CA VAL A 209 23.70 -2.67 -5.04
C VAL A 209 24.25 -1.82 -3.89
N HIS A 210 25.40 -1.20 -4.13
CA HIS A 210 25.97 -0.26 -3.17
C HIS A 210 25.18 1.03 -3.15
N HIS A 211 24.50 1.29 -2.02
CA HIS A 211 23.76 2.52 -1.79
C HIS A 211 24.64 3.58 -1.07
N PRO A 212 24.29 4.89 -1.15
CA PRO A 212 24.98 5.90 -0.36
C PRO A 212 25.04 5.52 1.12
N ARG A 213 26.16 5.81 1.75
CA ARG A 213 26.40 5.43 3.16
C ARG A 213 25.33 5.96 4.10
N GLU A 214 24.88 7.17 3.91
CA GLU A 214 23.86 7.83 4.73
C GLU A 214 22.51 7.10 4.62
N LEU A 215 22.16 6.62 3.43
CA LEU A 215 20.96 5.81 3.22
C LEU A 215 21.07 4.47 3.97
N GLU A 216 22.18 3.77 3.83
CA GLU A 216 22.39 2.49 4.51
C GLU A 216 22.35 2.65 6.03
N LYS A 217 22.94 3.72 6.55
CA LYS A 217 22.88 4.06 8.00
C LYS A 217 21.45 4.32 8.45
N PHE A 218 20.67 5.05 7.65
CA PHE A 218 19.26 5.32 7.97
C PHE A 218 18.45 4.02 8.06
N LEU A 219 18.61 3.12 7.09
CA LEU A 219 17.88 1.85 7.07
C LEU A 219 18.19 0.96 8.29
N GLN A 220 19.38 1.07 8.86
CA GLN A 220 19.79 0.32 10.05
C GLN A 220 19.53 1.07 11.37
N SER A 221 19.12 2.34 11.29
CA SER A 221 18.95 3.18 12.48
C SER A 221 17.69 2.83 13.26
N GLU A 222 17.72 3.07 14.58
CA GLU A 222 16.49 3.14 15.36
C GLU A 222 15.69 4.37 14.91
N PRO A 223 14.36 4.26 14.81
CA PRO A 223 13.52 5.41 14.54
C PRO A 223 13.68 6.52 15.60
N ALA A 224 13.51 7.75 15.16
CA ALA A 224 13.44 8.90 16.06
C ALA A 224 12.24 8.79 17.03
N ALA A 225 12.11 9.73 17.95
CA ALA A 225 11.06 9.70 18.98
C ALA A 225 9.64 9.77 18.39
N ASP A 226 9.47 10.46 17.28
CA ASP A 226 8.22 10.59 16.54
C ASP A 226 8.47 10.70 15.03
N ALA A 227 7.40 10.68 14.25
CA ALA A 227 7.51 10.74 12.79
C ALA A 227 8.05 12.07 12.27
N TYR A 228 7.80 13.18 12.96
CA TYR A 228 8.31 14.48 12.55
C TYR A 228 9.82 14.55 12.68
N ALA A 229 10.35 14.07 13.81
CA ALA A 229 11.81 13.99 14.03
C ALA A 229 12.46 12.99 13.08
N ASP A 230 11.80 11.87 12.79
CA ASP A 230 12.27 10.87 11.82
C ASP A 230 12.34 11.46 10.42
N PHE A 231 11.31 12.16 10.00
CA PHE A 231 11.28 12.87 8.73
C PHE A 231 12.38 13.91 8.60
N ALA A 232 12.60 14.70 9.64
CA ALA A 232 13.70 15.68 9.69
C ALA A 232 15.06 15.00 9.54
N GLY A 233 15.26 13.86 10.19
CA GLY A 233 16.46 13.04 10.04
C GLY A 233 16.62 12.50 8.62
N TRP A 234 15.53 12.06 8.01
CA TRP A 234 15.52 11.62 6.63
C TRP A 234 15.85 12.75 5.65
N ASP A 235 15.32 13.94 5.84
CA ASP A 235 15.68 15.11 5.00
C ASP A 235 17.18 15.41 5.05
N ARG A 236 17.83 15.25 6.20
CA ARG A 236 19.30 15.37 6.31
C ARG A 236 20.02 14.30 5.49
N VAL A 237 19.49 13.08 5.45
CA VAL A 237 20.03 12.00 4.61
C VAL A 237 19.92 12.37 3.13
N ILE A 238 18.78 12.90 2.68
CA ILE A 238 18.59 13.36 1.31
C ILE A 238 19.60 14.44 0.93
N GLU A 239 19.83 15.42 1.79
CA GLU A 239 20.79 16.50 1.52
C GLU A 239 22.23 16.00 1.49
N SER A 240 22.64 15.19 2.45
CA SER A 240 24.03 14.72 2.55
C SER A 240 24.34 13.54 1.61
N GLY A 241 23.39 12.65 1.39
CA GLY A 241 23.57 11.44 0.57
C GLY A 241 23.27 11.63 -0.90
N PHE A 242 22.37 12.56 -1.25
CA PHE A 242 21.85 12.76 -2.62
C PHE A 242 21.99 14.20 -3.13
N GLY A 243 22.56 15.11 -2.36
CA GLY A 243 22.69 16.52 -2.73
C GLY A 243 21.37 17.29 -2.78
N GLY A 244 20.32 16.79 -2.11
CA GLY A 244 19.01 17.41 -2.04
C GLY A 244 17.92 16.57 -2.73
N HIS A 245 16.69 17.11 -2.74
CA HIS A 245 15.56 16.47 -3.38
C HIS A 245 15.60 16.67 -4.90
N HIS A 246 15.76 15.59 -5.63
CA HIS A 246 15.73 15.58 -7.09
C HIS A 246 14.57 14.72 -7.58
N PHE A 247 13.84 15.24 -8.59
CA PHE A 247 12.80 14.49 -9.24
C PHE A 247 13.39 13.74 -10.44
N THR A 248 13.47 12.41 -10.33
CA THR A 248 13.90 11.54 -11.42
C THR A 248 12.76 10.60 -11.78
N LYS A 249 12.31 10.64 -13.03
CA LYS A 249 11.28 9.70 -13.50
C LYS A 249 11.85 8.29 -13.53
N MET A 250 11.02 7.33 -13.15
CA MET A 250 11.34 5.92 -13.30
C MET A 250 11.20 5.52 -14.77
N ASP A 251 12.26 4.96 -15.32
CA ASP A 251 12.29 4.44 -16.70
C ASP A 251 11.81 2.99 -16.79
#